data_760a9408d9fa0449b862a1c1f9e71af6
#
_entry.id   760a9408d9fa0449b862a1c1f9e71af6
#
_cell.length_a   1.000
_cell.length_b   1.000
_cell.length_c   1.000
_cell.angle_alpha   90.00
_cell.angle_beta   90.00
_cell.angle_gamma   90.00
#
_symmetry.space_group_name_H-M   'P 1'
#
loop_
_entity.id
_entity.type
_entity.pdbx_description
1 polymer ?
#
loop_
_entity_poly.entity_id
_entity_poly.type
_entity_poly.pdbx_seq_one_letter_code
_entity_poly.pdbx_strand_id
1 'polypeptide(L)' 'MKWVDVNEELPVPQRRVLVAMHAGTEWEFKAVGAFCQDHWIVDGETRLVPMKEVQYWAPIASTPRRKAED' A
#
# COMPACT_ATOMS: atom_id res chain seq x y z
N MET A 1 -11.68 5.12 -6.03
CA MET A 1 -10.73 4.68 -5.00
C MET A 1 -10.24 5.88 -4.22
N LYS A 2 -10.12 5.75 -2.94
CA LYS A 2 -9.76 6.87 -2.12
C LYS A 2 -8.45 6.62 -1.39
N TRP A 3 -7.50 7.52 -1.57
CA TRP A 3 -6.19 7.41 -0.92
C TRP A 3 -6.25 8.00 0.48
N VAL A 4 -5.59 7.36 1.41
CA VAL A 4 -5.55 7.79 2.80
C VAL A 4 -4.13 8.23 3.13
N ASP A 5 -4.00 9.40 3.75
CA ASP A 5 -2.70 9.92 4.15
C ASP A 5 -2.20 9.09 5.34
N VAL A 6 -0.99 8.56 5.25
CA VAL A 6 -0.46 7.73 6.33
C VAL A 6 -0.30 8.51 7.64
N ASN A 7 -0.22 9.84 7.56
CA ASN A 7 -0.13 10.64 8.78
C ASN A 7 -1.48 10.75 9.49
N GLU A 8 -2.56 10.43 8.80
CA GLU A 8 -3.89 10.52 9.40
C GLU A 8 -4.37 9.17 9.86
N GLU A 9 -4.06 8.13 9.12
CA GLU A 9 -4.54 6.82 9.47
C GLU A 9 -3.64 5.78 8.84
N LEU A 10 -3.33 4.72 9.58
CA LEU A 10 -2.55 3.61 9.07
C LEU A 10 -3.46 2.43 8.80
N PRO A 11 -3.11 1.57 7.84
CA PRO A 11 -3.94 0.41 7.56
C PRO A 11 -3.77 -0.64 8.65
N VAL A 12 -4.64 -1.63 8.61
CA VAL A 12 -4.52 -2.78 9.50
C VAL A 12 -3.18 -3.46 9.20
N PRO A 13 -2.38 -3.75 10.23
CA PRO A 13 -1.07 -4.35 9.99
C PRO A 13 -1.17 -5.67 9.24
N GLN A 14 -0.22 -5.88 8.36
CA GLN A 14 -0.07 -7.11 7.59
C GLN A 14 -1.17 -7.32 6.54
N ARG A 15 -2.05 -6.35 6.36
CA ARG A 15 -3.05 -6.44 5.32
C ARG A 15 -2.47 -5.84 4.04
N ARG A 16 -2.67 -6.53 2.93
CA ARG A 16 -2.15 -6.03 1.67
C ARG A 16 -3.01 -4.87 1.18
N VAL A 17 -2.37 -3.76 0.86
CA VAL A 17 -3.05 -2.55 0.42
C VAL A 17 -2.23 -1.93 -0.70
N LEU A 18 -2.83 -0.99 -1.42
CA LEU A 18 -2.07 -0.21 -2.39
C LEU A 18 -1.29 0.84 -1.62
N VAL A 19 -0.07 1.09 -2.07
CA VAL A 19 0.76 2.14 -1.47
C VAL A 19 1.24 3.08 -2.55
N ALA A 20 1.37 4.35 -2.22
CA ALA A 20 1.91 5.36 -3.12
C ALA A 20 3.20 5.87 -2.50
N MET A 21 4.29 5.68 -3.20
CA MET A 21 5.61 6.05 -2.71
C MET A 21 6.12 7.25 -3.47
N HIS A 22 6.84 8.13 -2.78
CA HIS A 22 7.42 9.33 -3.36
C HIS A 22 6.36 10.19 -4.05
N ALA A 23 5.19 10.28 -3.43
CA ALA A 23 4.06 10.97 -4.01
C ALA A 23 4.37 12.45 -4.25
N GLY A 24 3.91 12.97 -5.37
CA GLY A 24 4.13 14.36 -5.70
C GLY A 24 5.48 14.63 -6.36
N THR A 25 6.27 13.61 -6.63
CA THR A 25 7.55 13.77 -7.28
C THR A 25 7.55 13.00 -8.59
N GLU A 26 8.56 13.24 -9.41
CA GLU A 26 8.67 12.49 -10.66
C GLU A 26 9.02 11.03 -10.41
N TRP A 27 9.38 10.68 -9.18
CA TRP A 27 9.70 9.31 -8.83
C TRP A 27 8.50 8.58 -8.24
N GLU A 28 7.33 9.20 -8.26
CA GLU A 28 6.15 8.58 -7.68
C GLU A 28 5.82 7.27 -8.36
N PHE A 29 5.51 6.27 -7.58
CA PHE A 29 4.98 5.04 -8.15
C PHE A 29 4.09 4.36 -7.12
N LYS A 30 3.25 3.45 -7.62
CA LYS A 30 2.29 2.76 -6.79
C LYS A 30 2.56 1.28 -6.85
N ALA A 31 2.32 0.60 -5.77
CA ALA A 31 2.57 -0.82 -5.67
C ALA A 31 1.65 -1.41 -4.63
N VAL A 32 1.75 -2.71 -4.42
CA VAL A 32 1.00 -3.39 -3.37
C VAL A 32 1.97 -3.66 -2.24
N GLY A 33 1.56 -3.38 -1.03
CA GLY A 33 2.41 -3.64 0.10
C GLY A 33 1.60 -3.86 1.36
N ALA A 34 2.29 -4.03 2.48
CA ALA A 34 1.65 -4.22 3.77
C ALA A 34 2.42 -3.45 4.83
N PHE A 35 1.67 -2.83 5.73
CA PHE A 35 2.27 -2.13 6.85
C PHE A 35 2.64 -3.12 7.93
N CYS A 36 3.82 -2.97 8.52
CA CYS A 36 4.27 -3.87 9.56
C CYS A 36 5.02 -3.07 10.61
N GLN A 37 4.38 -2.81 11.73
CA GLN A 37 4.97 -2.08 12.85
C GLN A 37 5.48 -0.69 12.43
N ASP A 38 6.74 -0.56 12.06
CA ASP A 38 7.30 0.74 11.73
C ASP A 38 7.90 0.78 10.34
N HIS A 39 7.51 -0.13 9.47
CA HIS A 39 8.01 -0.17 8.11
C HIS A 39 6.96 -0.78 7.21
N TRP A 40 7.25 -0.78 5.91
CA TRP A 40 6.36 -1.38 4.92
C TRP A 40 7.11 -2.49 4.20
N ILE A 41 6.37 -3.52 3.84
CA ILE A 41 6.89 -4.57 2.97
C ILE A 41 6.17 -4.39 1.66
N VAL A 42 6.91 -4.03 0.61
CA VAL A 42 6.32 -3.64 -0.67
C VAL A 42 6.75 -4.66 -1.72
N ASP A 43 5.78 -5.12 -2.52
CA ASP A 43 6.06 -6.08 -3.56
C ASP A 43 7.05 -5.48 -4.55
N GLY A 44 8.04 -6.24 -4.91
CA GLY A 44 9.07 -5.77 -5.84
C GLY A 44 10.26 -5.16 -5.14
N GLU A 45 10.15 -4.88 -3.84
CA GLU A 45 11.28 -4.35 -3.09
C GLU A 45 11.91 -5.46 -2.28
N THR A 46 13.22 -5.53 -2.31
CA THR A 46 13.91 -6.57 -1.55
C THR A 46 14.33 -6.10 -0.16
N ARG A 47 14.03 -4.86 0.18
CA ARG A 47 14.37 -4.29 1.48
C ARG A 47 13.09 -3.87 2.18
N LEU A 48 13.21 -3.62 3.48
CA LEU A 48 12.12 -3.04 4.22
C LEU A 48 12.03 -1.57 3.84
N VAL A 49 10.83 -1.10 3.57
CA VAL A 49 10.62 0.25 3.11
C VAL A 49 10.31 1.13 4.31
N PRO A 50 11.09 2.19 4.55
CA PRO A 50 10.85 3.05 5.70
C PRO A 50 9.49 3.73 5.60
N MET A 51 8.93 4.06 6.76
CA MET A 51 7.62 4.70 6.80
C MET A 51 7.58 5.97 5.98
N LYS A 52 8.65 6.75 5.98
CA LYS A 52 8.65 8.03 5.31
C LYS A 52 8.59 7.94 3.79
N GLU A 53 8.81 6.77 3.24
CA GLU A 53 8.78 6.62 1.79
C GLU A 53 7.37 6.34 1.27
N VAL A 54 6.43 6.05 2.13
CA VAL A 54 5.05 5.79 1.72
C VAL A 54 4.20 6.93 2.24
N GLN A 55 3.59 7.70 1.36
CA GLN A 55 2.80 8.86 1.75
C GLN A 55 1.33 8.55 1.83
N TYR A 56 0.83 7.67 0.96
CA TYR A 56 -0.58 7.36 0.92
C TYR A 56 -0.79 5.87 0.73
N TRP A 57 -1.92 5.40 1.19
CA TRP A 57 -2.31 4.02 0.96
C TRP A 57 -3.80 3.98 0.64
N ALA A 58 -4.25 2.88 0.03
CA ALA A 58 -5.66 2.70 -0.25
C ALA A 58 -5.99 1.22 -0.14
N PRO A 59 -7.18 0.90 0.33
CA PRO A 59 -7.57 -0.51 0.40
C PRO A 59 -7.74 -1.07 -1.00
N ILE A 60 -7.38 -2.33 -1.16
CA ILE A 60 -7.59 -3.01 -2.42
C ILE A 60 -9.01 -3.50 -2.41
N ALA A 61 -9.79 -3.06 -3.40
CA ALA A 61 -11.17 -3.48 -3.48
C ALA A 61 -11.22 -4.96 -3.78
N SER A 62 -12.08 -5.66 -3.10
CA SER A 62 -12.24 -7.07 -3.36
C SER A 62 -12.88 -7.27 -4.71
N THR A 63 -12.30 -8.15 -5.48
CA THR A 63 -12.92 -8.55 -6.73
C THR A 63 -14.02 -9.53 -6.40
N PRO A 64 -15.18 -9.36 -6.96
CA PRO A 64 -16.24 -10.34 -6.72
C PRO A 64 -15.76 -11.71 -7.17
N ARG A 65 -15.88 -12.71 -6.30
CA ARG A 65 -15.43 -13.99 -6.69
C ARG A 65 -16.36 -14.58 -7.62
N ARG A 66 -15.86 -15.00 -8.71
CA ARG A 66 -16.68 -15.55 -9.67
C ARG A 66 -16.76 -16.92 -9.36
N LYS A 67 -17.61 -17.42 -9.05
CA LYS A 67 -17.68 -18.63 -8.78
C LYS A 67 -17.43 -19.38 -9.73
N ALA A 68 -17.39 -19.44 -10.32
CA ALA A 68 -17.07 -20.09 -11.22
C ALA A 68 -16.14 -19.78 -11.97
N GLU A 69 -15.80 -19.21 -11.96
CA GLU A 69 -14.94 -18.88 -12.60
C GLU A 69 -14.22 -18.90 -12.16
N ASP A 70 -14.46 -19.12 -11.78
CA ASP A 70 -13.95 -19.16 -11.21
C ASP A 70 -13.98 -19.86 -10.92
#